data_d60e5af547f39696dafa88a6fab7a812
#
_entry.id   d60e5af547f39696dafa88a6fab7a812
#
_cell.length_a   1.000
_cell.length_b   1.000
_cell.length_c   1.000
_cell.angle_alpha   90.00
_cell.angle_beta   90.00
_cell.angle_gamma   90.00
#
_symmetry.space_group_name_H-M   'P 1'
#
loop_
_entity.id
_entity.type
_entity.pdbx_description
1 polymer ?
#
loop_
_entity_poly.entity_id
_entity_poly.type
_entity_poly.pdbx_seq_one_letter_code
_entity_poly.pdbx_strand_id
1 'polypeptide(L)'
;MKKSNLGYVLVLIAALMWGTIGIFVNGISALGVSSQSMAAFRLLSGAVLMAPVLAFMGCQGGAREGKASGPMALFKASPKELVPCALLGIIGLATANTLYYECMGEVGMSTASVLLYTSPVFGVVLGRVLYREDVTPNKLVAIVFNIVGCVLAVTSGDLSGFHFSAWGVVSGVIAGLCGALLAVFSRMATKTLHPLAVTFWGFVFGGCFMAVLSAPWSDVAAAMSPQLILLFAGFGFIPTALAYIFYMQGLSMDLETSKVPVVASFETVATVLVGIGIYAEPAGAIKVLGIVLVLASILIMNTNFSKLRNSAFVGHIVESMTFKPNAWWTEKSQDMDLFRERTGIALEPTVQESPWYFVR
;
A
#
# COMPACT_ATOMS: atom_id res chain seq x y z
N MET A 1 12.02 3.97 -20.44
CA MET A 1 10.88 3.53 -19.59
C MET A 1 9.91 4.68 -19.43
N LYS A 2 8.58 4.45 -19.48
CA LYS A 2 7.59 5.48 -19.12
C LYS A 2 7.78 5.83 -17.64
N LYS A 3 7.61 7.12 -17.25
CA LYS A 3 7.75 7.57 -15.85
C LYS A 3 6.97 6.68 -14.85
N SER A 4 5.77 6.25 -15.20
CA SER A 4 4.95 5.36 -14.35
C SER A 4 5.57 3.98 -14.11
N ASN A 5 6.27 3.39 -15.09
CA ASN A 5 6.91 2.08 -14.88
C ASN A 5 8.07 2.18 -13.88
N LEU A 6 8.85 3.27 -13.95
CA LEU A 6 9.89 3.53 -12.96
C LEU A 6 9.30 3.70 -11.55
N GLY A 7 8.16 4.39 -11.45
CA GLY A 7 7.46 4.57 -10.16
C GLY A 7 7.07 3.23 -9.52
N TYR A 8 6.50 2.30 -10.28
CA TYR A 8 6.19 0.96 -9.75
C TYR A 8 7.44 0.15 -9.36
N VAL A 9 8.54 0.29 -10.10
CA VAL A 9 9.83 -0.34 -9.72
C VAL A 9 10.33 0.21 -8.39
N LEU A 10 10.22 1.53 -8.15
CA LEU A 10 10.60 2.13 -6.87
C LEU A 10 9.73 1.63 -5.72
N VAL A 11 8.42 1.45 -5.94
CA VAL A 11 7.52 0.85 -4.95
C VAL A 11 7.91 -0.62 -4.66
N LEU A 12 8.28 -1.40 -5.68
CA LEU A 12 8.78 -2.78 -5.49
C LEU A 12 10.07 -2.83 -4.67
N ILE A 13 11.01 -1.91 -4.93
CA ILE A 13 12.25 -1.81 -4.14
C ILE A 13 11.93 -1.49 -2.68
N ALA A 14 11.00 -0.56 -2.44
CA ALA A 14 10.53 -0.25 -1.09
C ALA A 14 9.90 -1.47 -0.40
N ALA A 15 9.08 -2.22 -1.13
CA ALA A 15 8.44 -3.44 -0.64
C ALA A 15 9.46 -4.52 -0.27
N LEU A 16 10.52 -4.72 -1.08
CA LEU A 16 11.64 -5.60 -0.73
C LEU A 16 12.30 -5.20 0.58
N MET A 17 12.53 -3.89 0.79
CA MET A 17 13.12 -3.39 2.03
C MET A 17 12.18 -3.61 3.23
N TRP A 18 10.87 -3.40 3.05
CA TRP A 18 9.88 -3.69 4.09
C TRP A 18 9.84 -5.19 4.45
N GLY A 19 10.08 -6.09 3.51
CA GLY A 19 10.21 -7.52 3.79
C GLY A 19 11.32 -7.89 4.78
N THR A 20 12.30 -6.99 5.00
CA THR A 20 13.34 -7.19 6.02
C THR A 20 12.92 -6.77 7.44
N ILE A 21 11.73 -6.17 7.61
CA ILE A 21 11.21 -5.68 8.91
C ILE A 21 11.27 -6.78 9.97
N GLY A 22 10.88 -8.01 9.61
CA GLY A 22 10.87 -9.16 10.52
C GLY A 22 12.22 -9.46 11.17
N ILE A 23 13.33 -9.20 10.49
CA ILE A 23 14.69 -9.40 11.04
C ILE A 23 14.92 -8.46 12.23
N PHE A 24 14.58 -7.17 12.05
CA PHE A 24 14.77 -6.16 13.10
C PHE A 24 13.76 -6.35 14.23
N VAL A 25 12.50 -6.62 13.91
CA VAL A 25 11.43 -6.83 14.90
C VAL A 25 11.78 -8.00 15.80
N ASN A 26 12.17 -9.15 15.26
CA ASN A 26 12.58 -10.31 16.05
C ASN A 26 13.80 -10.01 16.94
N GLY A 27 14.82 -9.33 16.37
CA GLY A 27 16.02 -8.96 17.12
C GLY A 27 15.73 -7.99 18.29
N ILE A 28 14.88 -7.00 18.08
CA ILE A 28 14.51 -6.00 19.08
C ILE A 28 13.55 -6.58 20.13
N SER A 29 12.57 -7.40 19.72
CA SER A 29 11.66 -8.10 20.64
C SER A 29 12.42 -9.05 21.59
N ALA A 30 13.46 -9.72 21.11
CA ALA A 30 14.32 -10.59 21.93
C ALA A 30 15.03 -9.83 23.06
N LEU A 31 15.17 -8.50 22.95
CA LEU A 31 15.72 -7.62 23.97
C LEU A 31 14.65 -7.05 24.94
N GLY A 32 13.39 -7.48 24.80
CA GLY A 32 12.30 -7.11 25.71
C GLY A 32 11.60 -5.79 25.37
N VAL A 33 11.84 -5.19 24.19
CA VAL A 33 11.16 -3.96 23.75
C VAL A 33 9.79 -4.30 23.16
N SER A 34 8.75 -3.56 23.60
CA SER A 34 7.38 -3.76 23.11
C SER A 34 7.22 -3.35 21.64
N SER A 35 6.27 -3.97 20.95
CA SER A 35 5.99 -3.68 19.52
C SER A 35 5.57 -2.23 19.29
N GLN A 36 4.86 -1.63 20.25
CA GLN A 36 4.43 -0.23 20.16
C GLN A 36 5.63 0.72 20.30
N SER A 37 6.53 0.44 21.25
CA SER A 37 7.78 1.19 21.41
C SER A 37 8.68 1.07 20.20
N MET A 38 8.78 -0.13 19.63
CA MET A 38 9.49 -0.34 18.35
C MET A 38 8.93 0.54 17.23
N ALA A 39 7.60 0.65 17.09
CA ALA A 39 7.00 1.48 16.05
C ALA A 39 7.30 2.97 16.27
N ALA A 40 7.24 3.46 17.52
CA ALA A 40 7.58 4.84 17.84
C ALA A 40 9.04 5.15 17.49
N PHE A 41 9.99 4.33 17.98
CA PHE A 41 11.41 4.52 17.70
C PHE A 41 11.77 4.32 16.24
N ARG A 42 11.10 3.41 15.53
CA ARG A 42 11.24 3.26 14.07
C ARG A 42 10.97 4.56 13.32
N LEU A 43 9.83 5.20 13.61
CA LEU A 43 9.44 6.44 12.94
C LEU A 43 10.36 7.60 13.35
N LEU A 44 10.69 7.72 14.64
CA LEU A 44 11.59 8.77 15.15
C LEU A 44 13.02 8.61 14.59
N SER A 45 13.57 7.39 14.60
CA SER A 45 14.90 7.13 13.99
C SER A 45 14.86 7.39 12.48
N GLY A 46 13.79 7.04 11.80
CA GLY A 46 13.56 7.38 10.39
C GLY A 46 13.58 8.88 10.16
N ALA A 47 12.91 9.67 11.01
CA ALA A 47 12.94 11.14 10.93
C ALA A 47 14.35 11.70 11.16
N VAL A 48 15.06 11.21 12.17
CA VAL A 48 16.44 11.63 12.47
C VAL A 48 17.39 11.32 11.32
N LEU A 49 17.28 10.12 10.72
CA LEU A 49 18.12 9.72 9.59
C LEU A 49 17.77 10.46 8.29
N MET A 50 16.50 10.85 8.13
CA MET A 50 16.06 11.63 6.95
C MET A 50 16.49 13.10 7.03
N ALA A 51 16.66 13.67 8.22
CA ALA A 51 17.00 15.08 8.39
C ALA A 51 18.31 15.48 7.66
N PRO A 52 19.44 14.76 7.82
CA PRO A 52 20.67 15.10 7.09
C PRO A 52 20.53 14.90 5.58
N VAL A 53 19.78 13.88 5.12
CA VAL A 53 19.51 13.64 3.69
C VAL A 53 18.73 14.82 3.11
N LEU A 54 17.70 15.28 3.82
CA LEU A 54 16.87 16.42 3.42
C LEU A 54 17.67 17.71 3.39
N ALA A 55 18.54 17.95 4.39
CA ALA A 55 19.45 19.10 4.44
C ALA A 55 20.42 19.10 3.26
N PHE A 56 21.08 17.96 2.99
CA PHE A 56 22.03 17.81 1.88
C PHE A 56 21.36 18.06 0.52
N MET A 57 20.19 17.48 0.28
CA MET A 57 19.43 17.69 -0.95
C MET A 57 18.96 19.14 -1.11
N GLY A 58 18.61 19.80 0.00
CA GLY A 58 18.28 21.23 0.00
C GLY A 58 19.46 22.12 -0.41
N CYS A 59 20.68 21.76 0.01
CA CYS A 59 21.92 22.46 -0.42
C CYS A 59 22.22 22.29 -1.91
N GLN A 60 21.87 21.14 -2.50
CA GLN A 60 22.13 20.89 -3.92
C GLN A 60 21.13 21.55 -4.88
N GLY A 61 20.23 22.39 -4.37
CA GLY A 61 19.21 23.05 -5.21
C GLY A 61 18.06 22.12 -5.61
N GLY A 62 17.86 20.99 -4.89
CA GLY A 62 16.74 20.07 -5.09
C GLY A 62 15.37 20.66 -4.73
N ALA A 63 15.31 21.95 -4.40
CA ALA A 63 14.08 22.70 -4.29
C ALA A 63 13.54 23.00 -5.70
N ARG A 64 12.22 22.82 -5.91
CA ARG A 64 11.53 23.20 -7.16
C ARG A 64 11.95 24.62 -7.58
N GLU A 65 12.10 24.84 -8.88
CA GLU A 65 12.42 26.12 -9.49
C GLU A 65 11.66 27.28 -8.78
N GLY A 66 12.40 28.24 -8.24
CA GLY A 66 11.88 29.42 -7.55
C GLY A 66 11.90 29.40 -6.02
N LYS A 67 12.26 28.31 -5.34
CA LYS A 67 12.46 28.28 -3.88
C LYS A 67 13.96 28.38 -3.53
N ALA A 68 14.26 29.12 -2.44
CA ALA A 68 15.61 29.34 -1.97
C ALA A 68 16.40 28.04 -1.76
N SER A 69 17.61 27.95 -2.30
CA SER A 69 18.54 26.86 -2.06
C SER A 69 19.17 27.02 -0.66
N GLY A 70 19.34 25.90 0.06
CA GLY A 70 19.96 25.88 1.38
C GLY A 70 19.54 24.69 2.23
N PRO A 71 20.27 24.37 3.31
CA PRO A 71 20.03 23.18 4.12
C PRO A 71 18.60 23.12 4.71
N MET A 72 17.97 24.28 4.92
CA MET A 72 16.59 24.38 5.44
C MET A 72 15.53 24.52 4.34
N ALA A 73 15.90 24.53 3.05
CA ALA A 73 14.96 24.79 1.96
C ALA A 73 13.84 23.76 1.89
N LEU A 74 14.17 22.48 2.03
CA LEU A 74 13.20 21.37 1.95
C LEU A 74 12.43 21.12 3.26
N PHE A 75 12.87 21.70 4.39
CA PHE A 75 12.11 21.63 5.65
C PHE A 75 10.97 22.64 5.69
N LYS A 76 11.06 23.72 4.89
CA LYS A 76 10.03 24.75 4.88
C LYS A 76 8.77 24.23 4.21
N ALA A 77 7.70 24.19 4.98
CA ALA A 77 6.37 23.83 4.51
C ALA A 77 5.35 24.77 5.16
N SER A 78 4.36 25.19 4.41
CA SER A 78 3.25 25.97 4.95
C SER A 78 2.34 25.09 5.82
N PRO A 79 1.57 25.65 6.77
CA PRO A 79 0.62 24.88 7.57
C PRO A 79 -0.36 24.05 6.72
N LYS A 80 -0.76 24.56 5.56
CA LYS A 80 -1.67 23.85 4.64
C LYS A 80 -1.00 22.63 3.98
N GLU A 81 0.30 22.71 3.72
CA GLU A 81 1.10 21.59 3.16
C GLU A 81 1.45 20.55 4.21
N LEU A 82 1.52 20.94 5.49
CA LEU A 82 1.76 20.02 6.59
C LEU A 82 0.55 19.15 6.94
N VAL A 83 -0.69 19.60 6.66
CA VAL A 83 -1.91 18.83 6.93
C VAL A 83 -1.89 17.44 6.29
N PRO A 84 -1.67 17.27 4.97
CA PRO A 84 -1.59 15.93 4.38
C PRO A 84 -0.40 15.11 4.91
N CYS A 85 0.71 15.75 5.33
CA CYS A 85 1.82 15.05 5.98
C CYS A 85 1.45 14.56 7.38
N ALA A 86 0.71 15.35 8.15
CA ALA A 86 0.19 14.95 9.46
C ALA A 86 -0.82 13.79 9.34
N LEU A 87 -1.75 13.86 8.38
CA LEU A 87 -2.69 12.77 8.11
C LEU A 87 -1.96 11.49 7.69
N LEU A 88 -0.94 11.61 6.84
CA LEU A 88 -0.09 10.50 6.45
C LEU A 88 0.63 9.89 7.67
N GLY A 89 1.22 10.72 8.52
CA GLY A 89 1.98 10.26 9.69
C GLY A 89 1.07 9.66 10.76
N ILE A 90 0.00 10.36 11.14
CA ILE A 90 -0.89 9.96 12.23
C ILE A 90 -1.79 8.80 11.80
N ILE A 91 -2.51 8.93 10.68
CA ILE A 91 -3.47 7.93 10.23
C ILE A 91 -2.75 6.81 9.47
N GLY A 92 -1.99 7.17 8.44
CA GLY A 92 -1.38 6.20 7.53
C GLY A 92 -0.25 5.38 8.15
N LEU A 93 0.48 5.93 9.13
CA LEU A 93 1.59 5.24 9.77
C LEU A 93 1.29 4.85 11.21
N ALA A 94 1.03 5.82 12.09
CA ALA A 94 0.92 5.58 13.52
C ALA A 94 -0.35 4.79 13.87
N THR A 95 -1.54 5.25 13.46
CA THR A 95 -2.81 4.57 13.73
C THR A 95 -2.85 3.19 13.07
N ALA A 96 -2.37 3.08 11.82
CA ALA A 96 -2.29 1.79 11.13
C ALA A 96 -1.46 0.77 11.92
N ASN A 97 -0.28 1.16 12.40
CA ASN A 97 0.58 0.26 13.19
C ASN A 97 -0.07 -0.10 14.54
N THR A 98 -0.65 0.87 15.25
CA THR A 98 -1.31 0.62 16.55
C THR A 98 -2.44 -0.40 16.39
N LEU A 99 -3.36 -0.16 15.44
CA LEU A 99 -4.48 -1.07 15.21
C LEU A 99 -4.02 -2.45 14.70
N TYR A 100 -2.95 -2.49 13.91
CA TYR A 100 -2.37 -3.75 13.49
C TYR A 100 -1.79 -4.55 14.64
N TYR A 101 -1.12 -3.91 15.61
CA TYR A 101 -0.57 -4.59 16.78
C TYR A 101 -1.67 -5.04 17.75
N GLU A 102 -2.73 -4.24 17.94
CA GLU A 102 -3.91 -4.67 18.69
C GLU A 102 -4.57 -5.89 18.03
N CYS A 103 -4.74 -5.84 16.69
CA CYS A 103 -5.22 -6.97 15.92
C CYS A 103 -4.36 -8.22 16.14
N MET A 104 -3.02 -8.10 16.09
CA MET A 104 -2.11 -9.21 16.35
C MET A 104 -2.27 -9.82 17.73
N GLY A 105 -2.51 -8.99 18.76
CA GLY A 105 -2.78 -9.44 20.13
C GLY A 105 -4.08 -10.23 20.25
N GLU A 106 -5.11 -9.83 19.50
CA GLU A 106 -6.45 -10.41 19.58
C GLU A 106 -6.62 -11.69 18.74
N VAL A 107 -6.08 -11.71 17.52
CA VAL A 107 -6.36 -12.79 16.54
C VAL A 107 -5.09 -13.51 16.06
N GLY A 108 -3.94 -13.14 16.58
CA GLY A 108 -2.64 -13.69 16.18
C GLY A 108 -2.06 -13.04 14.92
N MET A 109 -0.75 -13.23 14.72
CA MET A 109 0.04 -12.57 13.68
C MET A 109 -0.44 -12.92 12.26
N SER A 110 -0.71 -14.20 12.00
CA SER A 110 -1.13 -14.68 10.67
C SER A 110 -2.48 -14.08 10.27
N THR A 111 -3.47 -14.12 11.18
CA THR A 111 -4.81 -13.55 10.93
C THR A 111 -4.73 -12.03 10.76
N ALA A 112 -3.96 -11.33 11.59
CA ALA A 112 -3.77 -9.89 11.49
C ALA A 112 -3.14 -9.51 10.15
N SER A 113 -2.14 -10.25 9.67
CA SER A 113 -1.52 -10.03 8.37
C SER A 113 -2.52 -10.21 7.23
N VAL A 114 -3.36 -11.25 7.28
CA VAL A 114 -4.43 -11.46 6.29
C VAL A 114 -5.41 -10.29 6.25
N LEU A 115 -5.82 -9.79 7.41
CA LEU A 115 -6.73 -8.64 7.51
C LEU A 115 -6.09 -7.36 6.97
N LEU A 116 -4.80 -7.13 7.21
CA LEU A 116 -4.06 -6.00 6.63
C LEU A 116 -4.07 -6.04 5.09
N TYR A 117 -4.03 -7.22 4.48
CA TYR A 117 -4.09 -7.39 3.02
C TYR A 117 -5.47 -7.12 2.41
N THR A 118 -6.44 -6.63 3.17
CA THR A 118 -7.65 -5.97 2.65
C THR A 118 -7.34 -4.58 2.06
N SER A 119 -6.16 -4.01 2.34
CA SER A 119 -5.71 -2.70 1.83
C SER A 119 -5.86 -2.52 0.32
N PRO A 120 -5.59 -3.48 -0.58
CA PRO A 120 -5.84 -3.35 -2.01
C PRO A 120 -7.30 -3.10 -2.38
N VAL A 121 -8.25 -3.68 -1.63
CA VAL A 121 -9.70 -3.43 -1.84
C VAL A 121 -10.00 -1.96 -1.58
N PHE A 122 -9.56 -1.45 -0.42
CA PHE A 122 -9.72 -0.04 -0.06
C PHE A 122 -8.99 0.88 -1.05
N GLY A 123 -7.82 0.47 -1.56
CA GLY A 123 -7.07 1.21 -2.58
C GLY A 123 -7.88 1.44 -3.86
N VAL A 124 -8.61 0.42 -4.32
CA VAL A 124 -9.49 0.54 -5.50
C VAL A 124 -10.70 1.42 -5.19
N VAL A 125 -11.34 1.25 -4.03
CA VAL A 125 -12.48 2.08 -3.62
C VAL A 125 -12.08 3.55 -3.51
N LEU A 126 -10.98 3.85 -2.79
CA LEU A 126 -10.48 5.21 -2.62
C LEU A 126 -9.99 5.82 -3.94
N GLY A 127 -9.32 5.03 -4.79
CA GLY A 127 -8.91 5.44 -6.13
C GLY A 127 -10.11 5.85 -6.99
N ARG A 128 -11.21 5.08 -6.94
CA ARG A 128 -12.46 5.40 -7.64
C ARG A 128 -13.12 6.66 -7.09
N VAL A 129 -13.27 6.74 -5.77
CA VAL A 129 -14.02 7.84 -5.12
C VAL A 129 -13.25 9.17 -5.18
N LEU A 130 -11.95 9.16 -4.89
CA LEU A 130 -11.16 10.39 -4.74
C LEU A 130 -10.51 10.84 -6.05
N TYR A 131 -10.12 9.90 -6.90
CA TYR A 131 -9.36 10.19 -8.12
C TYR A 131 -10.09 9.80 -9.41
N ARG A 132 -11.32 9.27 -9.31
CA ARG A 132 -12.13 8.80 -10.44
C ARG A 132 -11.40 7.77 -11.30
N GLU A 133 -10.54 6.95 -10.67
CA GLU A 133 -9.84 5.86 -11.36
C GLU A 133 -10.83 4.80 -11.83
N ASP A 134 -10.60 4.24 -13.03
CA ASP A 134 -11.45 3.18 -13.56
C ASP A 134 -11.27 1.87 -12.79
N VAL A 135 -12.40 1.26 -12.40
CA VAL A 135 -12.42 -0.09 -11.83
C VAL A 135 -12.56 -1.08 -12.97
N THR A 136 -11.42 -1.62 -13.40
CA THR A 136 -11.38 -2.59 -14.49
C THR A 136 -11.50 -4.01 -13.96
N PRO A 137 -12.03 -4.99 -14.75
CA PRO A 137 -12.05 -6.39 -14.35
C PRO A 137 -10.68 -6.92 -13.92
N ASN A 138 -9.62 -6.46 -14.58
CA ASN A 138 -8.25 -6.81 -14.24
C ASN A 138 -7.87 -6.42 -12.80
N LYS A 139 -8.30 -5.23 -12.35
CA LYS A 139 -8.07 -4.79 -10.97
C LYS A 139 -8.77 -5.71 -9.98
N LEU A 140 -10.00 -6.14 -10.27
CA LEU A 140 -10.74 -7.06 -9.41
C LEU A 140 -10.09 -8.45 -9.35
N VAL A 141 -9.72 -9.01 -10.50
CA VAL A 141 -9.00 -10.30 -10.56
C VAL A 141 -7.66 -10.21 -9.83
N ALA A 142 -6.90 -9.14 -10.05
CA ALA A 142 -5.63 -8.93 -9.36
C ALA A 142 -5.80 -8.87 -7.84
N ILE A 143 -6.84 -8.21 -7.33
CA ILE A 143 -7.14 -8.16 -5.88
C ILE A 143 -7.44 -9.54 -5.33
N VAL A 144 -8.26 -10.34 -6.02
CA VAL A 144 -8.57 -11.71 -5.58
C VAL A 144 -7.29 -12.55 -5.51
N PHE A 145 -6.47 -12.54 -6.56
CA PHE A 145 -5.18 -13.24 -6.58
C PHE A 145 -4.24 -12.76 -5.47
N ASN A 146 -4.23 -11.44 -5.21
CA ASN A 146 -3.41 -10.85 -4.16
C ASN A 146 -3.84 -11.33 -2.77
N ILE A 147 -5.12 -11.23 -2.43
CA ILE A 147 -5.64 -11.65 -1.12
C ILE A 147 -5.42 -13.14 -0.91
N VAL A 148 -5.82 -13.98 -1.87
CA VAL A 148 -5.64 -15.44 -1.78
C VAL A 148 -4.16 -15.79 -1.69
N GLY A 149 -3.32 -15.15 -2.51
CA GLY A 149 -1.87 -15.35 -2.50
C GLY A 149 -1.24 -14.97 -1.16
N CYS A 150 -1.60 -13.82 -0.58
CA CYS A 150 -1.11 -13.40 0.73
C CYS A 150 -1.56 -14.36 1.84
N VAL A 151 -2.84 -14.78 1.84
CA VAL A 151 -3.36 -15.77 2.80
C VAL A 151 -2.52 -17.05 2.73
N LEU A 152 -2.36 -17.64 1.56
CA LEU A 152 -1.61 -18.89 1.40
C LEU A 152 -0.12 -18.74 1.73
N ALA A 153 0.50 -17.62 1.38
CA ALA A 153 1.91 -17.36 1.66
C ALA A 153 2.19 -17.21 3.16
N VAL A 154 1.28 -16.57 3.91
CA VAL A 154 1.43 -16.33 5.36
C VAL A 154 1.03 -17.57 6.16
N THR A 155 -0.09 -18.22 5.82
CA THR A 155 -0.64 -19.33 6.61
C THR A 155 -0.05 -20.69 6.24
N SER A 156 0.60 -20.81 5.09
CA SER A 156 1.01 -22.09 4.51
C SER A 156 -0.15 -23.08 4.34
N GLY A 157 -1.40 -22.58 4.31
CA GLY A 157 -2.63 -23.37 4.22
C GLY A 157 -3.16 -23.88 5.56
N ASP A 158 -2.48 -23.63 6.66
CA ASP A 158 -2.97 -23.95 8.00
C ASP A 158 -3.84 -22.80 8.54
N LEU A 159 -5.14 -23.06 8.58
CA LEU A 159 -6.13 -22.12 9.12
C LEU A 159 -6.56 -22.47 10.55
N SER A 160 -5.95 -23.48 11.17
CA SER A 160 -6.33 -23.94 12.52
C SER A 160 -5.98 -22.91 13.60
N GLY A 161 -5.00 -22.05 13.34
CA GLY A 161 -4.62 -20.94 14.23
C GLY A 161 -5.46 -19.68 14.10
N PHE A 162 -6.54 -19.70 13.31
CA PHE A 162 -7.41 -18.53 13.18
C PHE A 162 -8.32 -18.40 14.39
N HIS A 163 -8.05 -17.40 15.22
CA HIS A 163 -8.94 -16.99 16.30
C HIS A 163 -9.78 -15.79 15.86
N PHE A 164 -11.08 -15.81 16.11
CA PHE A 164 -11.96 -14.71 15.78
C PHE A 164 -12.28 -13.90 17.04
N SER A 165 -11.81 -12.66 17.08
CA SER A 165 -12.27 -11.61 17.98
C SER A 165 -12.93 -10.52 17.14
N ALA A 166 -14.11 -10.05 17.53
CA ALA A 166 -14.81 -8.98 16.79
C ALA A 166 -13.95 -7.71 16.74
N TRP A 167 -13.28 -7.35 17.85
CA TRP A 167 -12.36 -6.21 17.89
C TRP A 167 -11.12 -6.45 17.03
N GLY A 168 -10.54 -7.65 17.08
CA GLY A 168 -9.39 -8.02 16.26
C GLY A 168 -9.68 -7.92 14.77
N VAL A 169 -10.86 -8.37 14.31
CA VAL A 169 -11.26 -8.23 12.90
C VAL A 169 -11.46 -6.77 12.51
N VAL A 170 -12.16 -5.98 13.33
CA VAL A 170 -12.43 -4.57 13.07
C VAL A 170 -11.12 -3.78 13.02
N SER A 171 -10.23 -3.96 14.01
CA SER A 171 -8.94 -3.26 14.06
C SER A 171 -8.04 -3.62 12.88
N GLY A 172 -7.98 -4.91 12.48
CA GLY A 172 -7.22 -5.36 11.31
C GLY A 172 -7.72 -4.78 9.99
N VAL A 173 -9.04 -4.75 9.78
CA VAL A 173 -9.65 -4.15 8.59
C VAL A 173 -9.44 -2.64 8.53
N ILE A 174 -9.56 -1.93 9.67
CA ILE A 174 -9.28 -0.49 9.75
C ILE A 174 -7.79 -0.23 9.51
N ALA A 175 -6.88 -1.08 10.02
CA ALA A 175 -5.46 -0.99 9.72
C ALA A 175 -5.20 -1.11 8.20
N GLY A 176 -5.89 -2.04 7.50
CA GLY A 176 -5.86 -2.16 6.05
C GLY A 176 -6.36 -0.90 5.33
N LEU A 177 -7.43 -0.28 5.81
CA LEU A 177 -7.94 1.01 5.30
C LEU A 177 -6.90 2.12 5.50
N CYS A 178 -6.28 2.21 6.68
CA CYS A 178 -5.24 3.19 6.97
C CYS A 178 -4.03 3.00 6.04
N GLY A 179 -3.65 1.75 5.74
CA GLY A 179 -2.62 1.42 4.75
C GLY A 179 -2.96 1.91 3.34
N ALA A 180 -4.21 1.81 2.91
CA ALA A 180 -4.66 2.40 1.64
C ALA A 180 -4.67 3.94 1.67
N LEU A 181 -5.07 4.55 2.79
CA LEU A 181 -5.04 6.00 3.00
C LEU A 181 -3.61 6.55 3.00
N LEU A 182 -2.61 5.77 3.39
CA LEU A 182 -1.19 6.14 3.25
C LEU A 182 -0.85 6.55 1.81
N ALA A 183 -1.27 5.75 0.81
CA ALA A 183 -1.04 6.08 -0.60
C ALA A 183 -1.80 7.34 -1.04
N VAL A 184 -3.04 7.53 -0.54
CA VAL A 184 -3.85 8.73 -0.82
C VAL A 184 -3.18 9.99 -0.28
N PHE A 185 -2.82 10.01 1.00
CA PHE A 185 -2.20 11.17 1.63
C PHE A 185 -0.81 11.46 1.06
N SER A 186 -0.04 10.41 0.74
CA SER A 186 1.23 10.55 0.04
C SER A 186 1.07 11.24 -1.32
N ARG A 187 0.09 10.81 -2.12
CA ARG A 187 -0.21 11.44 -3.42
C ARG A 187 -0.68 12.89 -3.26
N MET A 188 -1.44 13.20 -2.22
CA MET A 188 -1.85 14.58 -1.92
C MET A 188 -0.65 15.45 -1.54
N ALA A 189 0.18 14.99 -0.62
CA ALA A 189 1.32 15.74 -0.09
C ALA A 189 2.42 15.96 -1.15
N THR A 190 2.69 14.96 -2.00
CA THR A 190 3.73 15.05 -3.04
C THR A 190 3.37 15.96 -4.21
N LYS A 191 2.12 16.45 -4.30
CA LYS A 191 1.74 17.47 -5.28
C LYS A 191 2.36 18.85 -4.98
N THR A 192 2.56 19.16 -3.71
CA THR A 192 3.02 20.49 -3.25
C THR A 192 4.40 20.45 -2.63
N LEU A 193 4.75 19.37 -1.95
CA LEU A 193 6.03 19.19 -1.27
C LEU A 193 6.94 18.20 -2.00
N HIS A 194 8.24 18.36 -1.82
CA HIS A 194 9.21 17.36 -2.26
C HIS A 194 9.00 16.02 -1.53
N PRO A 195 9.09 14.86 -2.22
CA PRO A 195 8.82 13.55 -1.60
C PRO A 195 9.61 13.29 -0.31
N LEU A 196 10.86 13.73 -0.22
CA LEU A 196 11.66 13.61 0.99
C LEU A 196 11.11 14.45 2.15
N ALA A 197 10.60 15.65 1.89
CA ALA A 197 9.94 16.48 2.91
C ALA A 197 8.65 15.84 3.42
N VAL A 198 7.87 15.24 2.52
CA VAL A 198 6.66 14.48 2.90
C VAL A 198 7.00 13.31 3.82
N THR A 199 8.05 12.54 3.48
CA THR A 199 8.53 11.42 4.30
C THR A 199 8.98 11.90 5.67
N PHE A 200 9.82 12.93 5.72
CA PHE A 200 10.33 13.51 6.96
C PHE A 200 9.20 13.96 7.89
N TRP A 201 8.31 14.82 7.39
CA TRP A 201 7.20 15.33 8.18
C TRP A 201 6.20 14.23 8.58
N GLY A 202 5.95 13.25 7.72
CA GLY A 202 5.16 12.07 8.05
C GLY A 202 5.75 11.28 9.22
N PHE A 203 7.05 11.06 9.22
CA PHE A 203 7.75 10.39 10.32
C PHE A 203 7.74 11.21 11.60
N VAL A 204 7.93 12.53 11.51
CA VAL A 204 7.86 13.42 12.69
C VAL A 204 6.46 13.37 13.31
N PHE A 205 5.40 13.59 12.54
CA PHE A 205 4.04 13.58 13.08
C PHE A 205 3.64 12.19 13.59
N GLY A 206 3.92 11.13 12.83
CA GLY A 206 3.61 9.77 13.23
C GLY A 206 4.43 9.32 14.43
N GLY A 207 5.73 9.61 14.43
CA GLY A 207 6.63 9.26 15.55
C GLY A 207 6.29 9.99 16.83
N CYS A 208 6.01 11.30 16.77
CA CYS A 208 5.57 12.08 17.92
C CYS A 208 4.22 11.56 18.47
N PHE A 209 3.26 11.26 17.58
CA PHE A 209 1.98 10.72 17.99
C PHE A 209 2.14 9.36 18.70
N MET A 210 2.94 8.44 18.13
CA MET A 210 3.24 7.15 18.76
C MET A 210 3.99 7.31 20.07
N ALA A 211 4.96 8.22 20.15
CA ALA A 211 5.71 8.48 21.37
C ALA A 211 4.81 8.97 22.54
N VAL A 212 3.79 9.74 22.23
CA VAL A 212 2.79 10.18 23.24
C VAL A 212 1.87 9.03 23.63
N LEU A 213 1.44 8.20 22.66
CA LEU A 213 0.48 7.12 22.92
C LEU A 213 1.13 5.95 23.67
N SER A 214 2.32 5.52 23.27
CA SER A 214 2.98 4.32 23.81
C SER A 214 3.91 4.59 24.99
N ALA A 215 4.25 5.88 25.27
CA ALA A 215 5.25 6.27 26.28
C ALA A 215 6.48 5.32 26.27
N PRO A 216 7.20 5.17 25.15
CA PRO A 216 8.14 4.08 24.87
C PRO A 216 9.45 4.16 25.67
N TRP A 217 9.56 5.13 26.57
CA TRP A 217 10.83 5.50 27.18
C TRP A 217 11.33 4.49 28.21
N SER A 218 10.41 3.81 28.91
CA SER A 218 10.75 2.91 30.02
C SER A 218 11.32 1.58 29.55
N ASP A 219 10.68 0.92 28.60
CA ASP A 219 11.14 -0.39 28.09
C ASP A 219 12.38 -0.27 27.22
N VAL A 220 12.47 0.78 26.40
CA VAL A 220 13.68 1.05 25.60
C VAL A 220 14.85 1.43 26.49
N ALA A 221 14.64 2.23 27.55
CA ALA A 221 15.69 2.56 28.50
C ALA A 221 16.19 1.32 29.26
N ALA A 222 15.29 0.43 29.67
CA ALA A 222 15.65 -0.82 30.33
C ALA A 222 16.42 -1.80 29.43
N ALA A 223 16.13 -1.82 28.12
CA ALA A 223 16.76 -2.68 27.13
C ALA A 223 18.02 -2.05 26.48
N MET A 224 18.42 -0.84 26.90
CA MET A 224 19.48 -0.07 26.23
C MET A 224 20.81 -0.84 26.20
N SER A 225 21.27 -1.12 25.00
CA SER A 225 22.52 -1.85 24.75
C SER A 225 23.11 -1.42 23.37
N PRO A 226 24.41 -1.60 23.13
CA PRO A 226 24.99 -1.35 21.79
C PRO A 226 24.27 -2.13 20.69
N GLN A 227 23.82 -3.35 20.98
CA GLN A 227 23.06 -4.19 20.04
C GLN A 227 21.70 -3.54 19.71
N LEU A 228 20.98 -3.03 20.69
CA LEU A 228 19.70 -2.35 20.48
C LEU A 228 19.88 -1.10 19.63
N ILE A 229 20.91 -0.29 19.88
CA ILE A 229 21.24 0.91 19.09
C ILE A 229 21.49 0.53 17.63
N LEU A 230 22.30 -0.53 17.39
CA LEU A 230 22.60 -1.01 16.03
C LEU A 230 21.33 -1.50 15.32
N LEU A 231 20.47 -2.24 16.02
CA LEU A 231 19.20 -2.74 15.49
C LEU A 231 18.27 -1.57 15.14
N PHE A 232 18.11 -0.57 16.02
CA PHE A 232 17.30 0.61 15.72
C PHE A 232 17.88 1.46 14.59
N ALA A 233 19.19 1.60 14.51
CA ALA A 233 19.83 2.30 13.39
C ALA A 233 19.57 1.58 12.06
N GLY A 234 19.74 0.26 12.01
CA GLY A 234 19.44 -0.56 10.85
C GLY A 234 17.96 -0.53 10.47
N PHE A 235 17.08 -0.64 11.48
CA PHE A 235 15.63 -0.60 11.31
C PHE A 235 15.13 0.77 10.81
N GLY A 236 15.69 1.85 11.36
CA GLY A 236 15.42 3.21 10.91
C GLY A 236 15.96 3.49 9.51
N PHE A 237 17.10 2.92 9.15
CA PHE A 237 17.76 3.18 7.87
C PHE A 237 17.16 2.37 6.73
N ILE A 238 17.21 1.01 6.79
CA ILE A 238 16.85 0.15 5.66
C ILE A 238 15.33 0.15 5.40
N PRO A 239 14.48 -0.46 6.27
CA PRO A 239 13.05 -0.57 5.99
C PRO A 239 12.26 0.68 6.34
N THR A 240 12.90 1.75 6.84
CA THR A 240 12.21 3.00 7.14
C THR A 240 12.70 4.12 6.25
N ALA A 241 13.81 4.79 6.54
CA ALA A 241 14.23 5.97 5.77
C ALA A 241 14.40 5.65 4.28
N LEU A 242 15.19 4.64 3.94
CA LEU A 242 15.51 4.31 2.56
C LEU A 242 14.30 3.75 1.80
N ALA A 243 13.53 2.84 2.41
CA ALA A 243 12.33 2.28 1.81
C ALA A 243 11.30 3.38 1.51
N TYR A 244 11.05 4.29 2.45
CA TYR A 244 10.10 5.39 2.22
C TYR A 244 10.61 6.45 1.25
N ILE A 245 11.92 6.65 1.11
CA ILE A 245 12.50 7.47 0.02
C ILE A 245 12.06 6.90 -1.33
N PHE A 246 12.28 5.60 -1.57
CA PHE A 246 11.88 4.96 -2.82
C PHE A 246 10.37 4.96 -3.01
N TYR A 247 9.60 4.65 -1.97
CA TYR A 247 8.15 4.65 -2.02
C TYR A 247 7.56 6.01 -2.40
N MET A 248 7.98 7.08 -1.72
CA MET A 248 7.49 8.43 -1.98
C MET A 248 7.96 8.98 -3.33
N GLN A 249 9.19 8.67 -3.74
CA GLN A 249 9.67 8.96 -5.09
C GLN A 249 8.79 8.27 -6.15
N GLY A 250 8.45 6.99 -5.93
CA GLY A 250 7.54 6.26 -6.80
C GLY A 250 6.17 6.93 -6.89
N LEU A 251 5.56 7.27 -5.75
CA LEU A 251 4.25 7.92 -5.69
C LEU A 251 4.23 9.32 -6.32
N SER A 252 5.34 10.03 -6.32
CA SER A 252 5.46 11.34 -7.00
C SER A 252 5.43 11.24 -8.53
N MET A 253 5.48 10.05 -9.09
CA MET A 253 5.44 9.77 -10.53
C MET A 253 4.00 9.51 -11.06
N ASP A 254 2.98 10.01 -10.38
CA ASP A 254 1.57 9.93 -10.78
C ASP A 254 1.08 8.48 -11.00
N LEU A 255 1.34 7.61 -10.02
CA LEU A 255 0.85 6.24 -10.03
C LEU A 255 -0.66 6.18 -9.74
N GLU A 256 -1.34 5.18 -10.29
CA GLU A 256 -2.72 4.89 -9.93
C GLU A 256 -2.79 4.43 -8.46
N THR A 257 -3.57 5.14 -7.65
CA THR A 257 -3.71 4.89 -6.20
C THR A 257 -4.19 3.46 -5.93
N SER A 258 -5.07 2.94 -6.78
CA SER A 258 -5.60 1.58 -6.70
C SER A 258 -4.55 0.47 -6.94
N LYS A 259 -3.48 0.76 -7.68
CA LYS A 259 -2.42 -0.21 -7.97
C LYS A 259 -1.34 -0.29 -6.90
N VAL A 260 -1.11 0.81 -6.19
CA VAL A 260 -0.01 0.93 -5.24
C VAL A 260 -0.05 -0.12 -4.13
N PRO A 261 -1.17 -0.37 -3.43
CA PRO A 261 -1.23 -1.40 -2.38
C PRO A 261 -0.97 -2.82 -2.91
N VAL A 262 -1.41 -3.13 -4.14
CA VAL A 262 -1.14 -4.44 -4.77
C VAL A 262 0.35 -4.61 -5.08
N VAL A 263 1.00 -3.57 -5.60
CA VAL A 263 2.46 -3.61 -5.86
C VAL A 263 3.23 -3.68 -4.55
N ALA A 264 2.81 -2.94 -3.52
CA ALA A 264 3.42 -2.96 -2.21
C ALA A 264 3.29 -4.32 -1.50
N SER A 265 2.26 -5.13 -1.80
CA SER A 265 2.11 -6.48 -1.25
C SER A 265 3.25 -7.45 -1.64
N PHE A 266 4.14 -7.05 -2.55
CA PHE A 266 5.41 -7.75 -2.79
C PHE A 266 6.26 -7.87 -1.51
N GLU A 267 6.04 -7.02 -0.53
CA GLU A 267 6.58 -7.15 0.83
C GLU A 267 6.34 -8.55 1.41
N THR A 268 5.15 -9.12 1.20
CA THR A 268 4.83 -10.49 1.66
C THR A 268 5.77 -11.53 1.06
N VAL A 269 6.05 -11.41 -0.24
CA VAL A 269 6.98 -12.30 -0.93
C VAL A 269 8.37 -12.16 -0.32
N ALA A 270 8.83 -10.93 -0.11
CA ALA A 270 10.12 -10.65 0.48
C ALA A 270 10.22 -11.17 1.93
N THR A 271 9.17 -10.98 2.75
CA THR A 271 9.10 -11.48 4.13
C THR A 271 9.17 -13.01 4.17
N VAL A 272 8.43 -13.70 3.30
CA VAL A 272 8.47 -15.17 3.23
C VAL A 272 9.84 -15.67 2.77
N LEU A 273 10.49 -15.01 1.82
CA LEU A 273 11.85 -15.36 1.40
C LEU A 273 12.87 -15.17 2.53
N VAL A 274 12.71 -14.14 3.35
CA VAL A 274 13.50 -13.90 4.57
C VAL A 274 13.24 -15.03 5.58
N GLY A 275 11.98 -15.42 5.79
CA GLY A 275 11.60 -16.54 6.67
C GLY A 275 12.29 -17.86 6.26
N ILE A 276 12.23 -18.18 4.98
CA ILE A 276 12.85 -19.39 4.43
C ILE A 276 14.39 -19.31 4.49
N GLY A 277 14.97 -18.17 4.05
CA GLY A 277 16.41 -18.05 3.88
C GLY A 277 17.19 -17.81 5.18
N ILE A 278 16.63 -17.05 6.12
CA ILE A 278 17.31 -16.66 7.37
C ILE A 278 16.83 -17.50 8.54
N TYR A 279 15.53 -17.77 8.63
CA TYR A 279 14.93 -18.51 9.75
C TYR A 279 14.72 -20.01 9.45
N ALA A 280 15.16 -20.47 8.27
CA ALA A 280 15.04 -21.86 7.82
C ALA A 280 13.59 -22.41 7.91
N GLU A 281 12.61 -21.54 7.68
CA GLU A 281 11.20 -21.95 7.64
C GLU A 281 10.95 -22.93 6.48
N PRO A 282 10.10 -23.94 6.66
CA PRO A 282 9.81 -24.88 5.58
C PRO A 282 9.10 -24.21 4.41
N ALA A 283 9.62 -24.42 3.20
CA ALA A 283 9.04 -23.96 1.95
C ALA A 283 7.99 -24.97 1.45
N GLY A 284 6.83 -25.05 2.11
CA GLY A 284 5.75 -25.92 1.67
C GLY A 284 5.16 -25.50 0.31
N ALA A 285 4.59 -26.45 -0.44
CA ALA A 285 4.00 -26.19 -1.76
C ALA A 285 2.90 -25.10 -1.73
N ILE A 286 2.10 -25.05 -0.65
CA ILE A 286 1.04 -24.05 -0.48
C ILE A 286 1.64 -22.64 -0.30
N LYS A 287 2.72 -22.51 0.49
CA LYS A 287 3.45 -21.25 0.66
C LYS A 287 4.01 -20.74 -0.67
N VAL A 288 4.60 -21.62 -1.48
CA VAL A 288 5.10 -21.30 -2.82
C VAL A 288 3.97 -20.89 -3.75
N LEU A 289 2.84 -21.60 -3.73
CA LEU A 289 1.64 -21.22 -4.50
C LEU A 289 1.16 -19.81 -4.12
N GLY A 290 1.14 -19.47 -2.84
CA GLY A 290 0.81 -18.14 -2.35
C GLY A 290 1.74 -17.07 -2.95
N ILE A 291 3.04 -17.29 -2.94
CA ILE A 291 4.03 -16.38 -3.57
C ILE A 291 3.72 -16.19 -5.06
N VAL A 292 3.47 -17.28 -5.78
CA VAL A 292 3.16 -17.23 -7.23
C VAL A 292 1.90 -16.42 -7.50
N LEU A 293 0.86 -16.58 -6.67
CA LEU A 293 -0.38 -15.81 -6.80
C LEU A 293 -0.17 -14.31 -6.52
N VAL A 294 0.64 -13.93 -5.52
CA VAL A 294 0.98 -12.52 -5.27
C VAL A 294 1.73 -11.94 -6.48
N LEU A 295 2.72 -12.65 -7.01
CA LEU A 295 3.45 -12.20 -8.20
C LEU A 295 2.52 -12.07 -9.42
N ALA A 296 1.64 -13.04 -9.63
CA ALA A 296 0.63 -13.00 -10.69
C ALA A 296 -0.31 -11.80 -10.52
N SER A 297 -0.75 -11.48 -9.29
CA SER A 297 -1.60 -10.34 -9.02
C SER A 297 -0.95 -9.02 -9.43
N ILE A 298 0.34 -8.83 -9.14
CA ILE A 298 1.10 -7.64 -9.51
C ILE A 298 1.22 -7.53 -11.04
N LEU A 299 1.46 -8.64 -11.73
CA LEU A 299 1.53 -8.68 -13.18
C LEU A 299 0.16 -8.35 -13.80
N ILE A 300 -0.91 -8.98 -13.33
CA ILE A 300 -2.29 -8.74 -13.81
C ILE A 300 -2.67 -7.28 -13.61
N MET A 301 -2.39 -6.71 -12.42
CA MET A 301 -2.70 -5.32 -12.10
C MET A 301 -2.01 -4.32 -13.04
N ASN A 302 -0.79 -4.61 -13.47
CA ASN A 302 -0.01 -3.72 -14.32
C ASN A 302 -0.17 -3.98 -15.82
N THR A 303 -0.84 -5.09 -16.20
CA THR A 303 -1.03 -5.47 -17.60
C THR A 303 -2.27 -4.79 -18.18
N ASN A 304 -2.12 -4.15 -19.32
CA ASN A 304 -3.23 -3.57 -20.07
C ASN A 304 -3.79 -4.64 -21.03
N PHE A 305 -4.75 -5.46 -20.56
CA PHE A 305 -5.33 -6.56 -21.35
C PHE A 305 -6.01 -6.09 -22.66
N SER A 306 -6.41 -4.81 -22.75
CA SER A 306 -6.92 -4.27 -24.02
C SER A 306 -5.89 -4.33 -25.16
N LYS A 307 -4.60 -4.30 -24.85
CA LYS A 307 -3.52 -4.50 -25.84
C LYS A 307 -3.23 -5.97 -26.13
N LEU A 308 -3.47 -6.85 -25.17
CA LEU A 308 -3.29 -8.30 -25.33
C LEU A 308 -4.47 -8.97 -26.05
N ARG A 309 -5.68 -8.37 -26.00
CA ARG A 309 -6.86 -8.86 -26.74
C ARG A 309 -6.65 -8.89 -28.27
N ASN A 310 -5.72 -8.09 -28.78
CA ASN A 310 -5.32 -8.10 -30.20
C ASN A 310 -4.28 -9.19 -30.53
N SER A 311 -3.79 -9.94 -29.53
CA SER A 311 -2.98 -11.15 -29.77
C SER A 311 -3.93 -12.34 -29.87
N ALA A 312 -3.92 -13.05 -30.98
CA ALA A 312 -4.87 -14.11 -31.32
C ALA A 312 -5.01 -15.24 -30.29
N PHE A 313 -4.00 -15.44 -29.43
CA PHE A 313 -4.00 -16.46 -28.36
C PHE A 313 -4.82 -16.03 -27.13
N VAL A 314 -4.80 -14.75 -26.78
CA VAL A 314 -5.53 -14.22 -25.61
C VAL A 314 -6.97 -13.87 -25.99
N GLY A 315 -7.24 -13.58 -27.25
CA GLY A 315 -8.59 -13.34 -27.77
C GLY A 315 -9.56 -14.48 -27.45
N HIS A 316 -9.14 -15.72 -27.64
CA HIS A 316 -9.97 -16.90 -27.36
C HIS A 316 -10.26 -17.12 -25.85
N ILE A 317 -9.31 -16.82 -24.97
CA ILE A 317 -9.49 -17.00 -23.50
C ILE A 317 -10.38 -15.88 -22.96
N VAL A 318 -10.21 -14.65 -23.41
CA VAL A 318 -11.02 -13.50 -22.97
C VAL A 318 -12.45 -13.60 -23.51
N GLU A 319 -12.63 -14.11 -24.73
CA GLU A 319 -13.95 -14.31 -25.34
C GLU A 319 -14.76 -15.39 -24.62
N SER A 320 -14.11 -16.40 -24.05
CA SER A 320 -14.75 -17.42 -23.19
C SER A 320 -15.07 -16.91 -21.77
N MET A 321 -14.42 -15.86 -21.30
CA MET A 321 -14.65 -15.25 -19.99
C MET A 321 -15.53 -14.00 -20.05
N THR A 322 -15.75 -13.40 -21.22
CA THR A 322 -16.66 -12.28 -21.37
C THR A 322 -18.10 -12.77 -21.39
N PHE A 323 -18.87 -12.35 -20.40
CA PHE A 323 -20.31 -12.55 -20.37
C PHE A 323 -20.89 -11.88 -21.63
N LYS A 324 -21.34 -12.67 -22.62
CA LYS A 324 -22.06 -12.13 -23.79
C LYS A 324 -23.33 -11.48 -23.23
N PRO A 325 -23.60 -10.20 -23.55
CA PRO A 325 -24.88 -9.61 -23.22
C PRO A 325 -25.97 -10.51 -23.81
N ASN A 326 -26.94 -10.91 -23.00
CA ASN A 326 -28.03 -11.76 -23.44
C ASN A 326 -28.69 -11.13 -24.68
N ALA A 327 -29.13 -11.94 -25.64
CA ALA A 327 -29.79 -11.51 -26.88
C ALA A 327 -30.96 -10.52 -26.66
N TRP A 328 -31.53 -10.51 -25.46
CA TRP A 328 -32.52 -9.56 -24.97
C TRP A 328 -32.06 -8.08 -25.01
N TRP A 329 -30.77 -7.76 -24.85
CA TRP A 329 -30.27 -6.39 -24.91
C TRP A 329 -30.13 -5.87 -26.34
N THR A 330 -29.78 -6.73 -27.29
CA THR A 330 -29.69 -6.39 -28.71
C THR A 330 -31.09 -6.15 -29.29
N GLU A 331 -32.09 -6.91 -28.84
CA GLU A 331 -33.48 -6.72 -29.27
C GLU A 331 -34.06 -5.41 -28.74
N LYS A 332 -33.79 -5.04 -27.47
CA LYS A 332 -34.28 -3.81 -26.86
C LYS A 332 -33.61 -2.55 -27.37
N SER A 333 -32.34 -2.62 -27.80
CA SER A 333 -31.67 -1.49 -28.44
C SER A 333 -32.22 -1.22 -29.85
N GLN A 334 -32.55 -2.27 -30.60
CA GLN A 334 -33.22 -2.14 -31.90
C GLN A 334 -34.63 -1.56 -31.78
N ASP A 335 -35.39 -1.94 -30.74
CA ASP A 335 -36.71 -1.36 -30.46
C ASP A 335 -36.65 0.12 -30.07
N MET A 336 -35.60 0.56 -29.36
CA MET A 336 -35.39 1.96 -29.03
C MET A 336 -34.99 2.80 -30.25
N ASP A 337 -34.21 2.27 -31.16
CA ASP A 337 -33.84 2.94 -32.39
C ASP A 337 -35.05 3.07 -33.33
N LEU A 338 -35.89 2.04 -33.43
CA LEU A 338 -37.17 2.07 -34.14
C LEU A 338 -38.19 3.04 -33.54
N PHE A 339 -38.21 3.20 -32.20
CA PHE A 339 -39.04 4.17 -31.53
C PHE A 339 -38.57 5.59 -31.81
N ARG A 340 -37.28 5.84 -31.87
CA ARG A 340 -36.67 7.13 -32.22
C ARG A 340 -36.97 7.54 -33.65
N GLU A 341 -36.92 6.60 -34.59
CA GLU A 341 -37.26 6.83 -35.98
C GLU A 341 -38.77 7.14 -36.19
N ARG A 342 -39.64 6.50 -35.42
CA ARG A 342 -41.11 6.69 -35.56
C ARG A 342 -41.64 7.92 -34.86
N THR A 343 -41.04 8.38 -33.77
CA THR A 343 -41.59 9.47 -32.96
C THR A 343 -40.88 10.81 -33.14
N GLY A 344 -39.68 10.86 -33.74
CA GLY A 344 -38.86 12.04 -33.88
C GLY A 344 -38.42 12.68 -32.55
N ILE A 345 -38.69 12.01 -31.41
CA ILE A 345 -38.31 12.48 -30.09
C ILE A 345 -36.86 12.04 -29.83
N ALA A 346 -35.95 13.04 -29.91
CA ALA A 346 -34.58 12.82 -29.39
C ALA A 346 -34.67 12.79 -27.86
N LEU A 347 -34.68 11.60 -27.30
CA LEU A 347 -34.37 11.44 -25.88
C LEU A 347 -32.92 11.90 -25.72
N GLU A 348 -32.68 12.96 -24.93
CA GLU A 348 -31.32 13.37 -24.61
C GLU A 348 -30.54 12.20 -24.05
N PRO A 349 -29.26 12.06 -24.41
CA PRO A 349 -28.42 10.98 -23.92
C PRO A 349 -27.95 11.25 -22.48
N THR A 350 -28.88 11.29 -21.53
CA THR A 350 -28.58 11.43 -20.09
C THR A 350 -28.25 10.10 -19.43
N VAL A 351 -28.33 8.99 -20.16
CA VAL A 351 -27.89 7.66 -19.68
C VAL A 351 -26.99 7.04 -20.73
N GLN A 352 -25.78 7.56 -20.79
CA GLN A 352 -24.74 6.99 -21.59
C GLN A 352 -24.23 5.71 -20.89
N GLU A 353 -24.68 4.54 -21.41
CA GLU A 353 -23.90 3.33 -21.55
C GLU A 353 -23.02 2.94 -20.35
N SER A 354 -23.64 2.60 -19.24
CA SER A 354 -22.99 1.75 -18.25
C SER A 354 -23.88 0.53 -18.01
N PRO A 355 -23.41 -0.71 -18.25
CA PRO A 355 -24.16 -1.93 -17.99
C PRO A 355 -24.53 -2.12 -16.51
N TRP A 356 -24.13 -1.21 -15.63
CA TRP A 356 -24.23 -1.30 -14.18
C TRP A 356 -25.39 -0.51 -13.55
N TYR A 357 -26.23 0.17 -14.37
CA TYR A 357 -27.32 1.00 -13.84
C TYR A 357 -28.62 0.22 -13.52
N PHE A 358 -28.61 -1.11 -13.60
CA PHE A 358 -29.79 -1.95 -13.33
C PHE A 358 -29.63 -2.89 -12.13
N VAL A 359 -28.94 -2.44 -11.07
CA VAL A 359 -29.06 -3.03 -9.74
C VAL A 359 -29.60 -1.94 -8.81
N ARG A 360 -30.89 -1.72 -8.91
CA ARG A 360 -31.77 -1.22 -7.87
C ARG A 360 -33.00 -2.09 -7.83
#